data_86c04cd6ba7c03a534e62baa28951182
#
_entry.id   86c04cd6ba7c03a534e62baa28951182
#
_cell.length_a   1.000
_cell.length_b   1.000
_cell.length_c   1.000
_cell.angle_alpha   90.00
_cell.angle_beta   90.00
_cell.angle_gamma   90.00
#
_symmetry.space_group_name_H-M   'P 1'
#
loop_
_entity.id
_entity.type
_entity.pdbx_description
1 polymer ?
#
loop_
_entity_poly.entity_id
_entity_poly.type
_entity_poly.pdbx_seq_one_letter_code
_entity_poly.pdbx_strand_id
1 'polypeptide(L)'
;MRNNRTARGGAQKIIDACLRLAAGEELVVVFDETTSEVAEMFLKVAQELHVEPTALYLPTTLQRHLAQLEELPLALAGALRGASGILTCITDDQACLPFRSQVFDVGAGAKIGHMPGVTLDVLPMAAVDYGQIRENCDLLATALLKGQTLEIVTRDGNGRECCLLMDIGGWARPPSISNGCLKRGGWANLPAGESYIAPLEGTAEGTLVIDGSLPGYVLSPGSELMAEFVAGCLVEWHSPDARSRQIIDGLRDFALEQGDTNWCNLAEVGLGVNPAVEFSGIELLDEKKYGTAHIALGENAWFGGAVSSVIHSDLVLAQPTVRVDGKPIVDAGHIVVSPADWLEDHRQLAIDPLWHEGITTVCRSGVQAVPRRGFLRREWFTGRGEPHTVAVGLPDSARRAASLYAQVPSFQGGISVETLIAQCQDWDELEVWQLLLMLDRNELLALSR
;
A
#
# COMPACT_ATOMS: atom_id res chain seq x y z
N MET A 1 16.27 -26.98 10.52
CA MET A 1 17.40 -26.02 10.44
C MET A 1 17.36 -25.11 9.18
N ARG A 2 16.92 -25.54 7.99
CA ARG A 2 16.80 -24.65 6.81
C ARG A 2 15.73 -23.58 7.00
N ASN A 3 14.54 -23.92 7.55
CA ASN A 3 13.44 -22.96 7.80
C ASN A 3 13.85 -21.87 8.80
N ASN A 4 14.67 -22.20 9.80
CA ASN A 4 15.06 -21.23 10.83
C ASN A 4 16.02 -20.15 10.30
N ARG A 5 16.83 -20.43 9.26
CA ARG A 5 17.69 -19.40 8.64
C ARG A 5 16.89 -18.40 7.80
N THR A 6 15.83 -18.84 7.14
CA THR A 6 14.96 -18.01 6.31
C THR A 6 14.00 -17.16 7.17
N ALA A 7 13.41 -17.72 8.24
CA ALA A 7 12.62 -16.97 9.20
C ALA A 7 13.44 -15.88 9.90
N ARG A 8 14.66 -16.20 10.33
CA ARG A 8 15.61 -15.22 10.87
C ARG A 8 15.91 -14.11 9.84
N GLY A 9 16.15 -14.47 8.57
CA GLY A 9 16.39 -13.50 7.51
C GLY A 9 15.22 -12.55 7.31
N GLY A 10 13.99 -13.05 7.39
CA GLY A 10 12.77 -12.25 7.33
C GLY A 10 12.63 -11.30 8.52
N ALA A 11 12.83 -11.80 9.75
CA ALA A 11 12.82 -10.97 10.95
C ALA A 11 13.88 -9.85 10.88
N GLN A 12 15.09 -10.17 10.39
CA GLN A 12 16.14 -9.19 10.16
C GLN A 12 15.69 -8.10 9.16
N LYS A 13 15.12 -8.49 8.01
CA LYS A 13 14.64 -7.54 7.00
C LYS A 13 13.55 -6.62 7.54
N ILE A 14 12.66 -7.11 8.39
CA ILE A 14 11.63 -6.30 9.03
C ILE A 14 12.28 -5.23 9.92
N ILE A 15 13.27 -5.59 10.74
CA ILE A 15 13.97 -4.63 11.61
C ILE A 15 14.81 -3.65 10.80
N ASP A 16 15.65 -4.14 9.85
CA ASP A 16 16.62 -3.32 9.12
C ASP A 16 15.99 -2.48 8.00
N ALA A 17 15.09 -3.10 7.21
CA ALA A 17 14.59 -2.50 5.98
C ALA A 17 13.21 -1.85 6.13
N CYS A 18 12.33 -2.40 6.98
CA CYS A 18 10.99 -1.86 7.20
C CYS A 18 10.98 -0.87 8.35
N LEU A 19 11.34 -1.28 9.55
CA LEU A 19 11.43 -0.41 10.72
C LEU A 19 12.66 0.51 10.66
N ARG A 20 13.75 0.07 10.03
CA ARG A 20 15.01 0.81 9.90
C ARG A 20 15.51 1.31 11.26
N LEU A 21 15.59 0.38 12.23
CA LEU A 21 16.08 0.68 13.55
C LEU A 21 17.62 0.64 13.56
N ALA A 22 18.21 1.64 14.20
CA ALA A 22 19.65 1.72 14.43
C ALA A 22 20.03 1.03 15.76
N ALA A 23 21.31 0.73 15.94
CA ALA A 23 21.84 0.23 17.21
C ALA A 23 21.51 1.22 18.34
N GLY A 24 21.02 0.70 19.47
CA GLY A 24 20.59 1.46 20.63
C GLY A 24 19.17 2.04 20.55
N GLU A 25 18.46 1.90 19.42
CA GLU A 25 17.02 2.23 19.36
C GLU A 25 16.18 1.11 19.99
N GLU A 26 15.03 1.48 20.55
CA GLU A 26 14.15 0.55 21.27
C GLU A 26 13.11 -0.09 20.35
N LEU A 27 12.99 -1.42 20.40
CA LEU A 27 11.98 -2.22 19.75
C LEU A 27 11.05 -2.85 20.79
N VAL A 28 9.77 -2.54 20.75
CA VAL A 28 8.76 -3.23 21.52
C VAL A 28 8.08 -4.28 20.66
N VAL A 29 8.07 -5.54 21.12
CA VAL A 29 7.36 -6.65 20.49
C VAL A 29 6.15 -7.01 21.37
N VAL A 30 4.95 -6.74 20.88
CA VAL A 30 3.69 -7.11 21.49
C VAL A 30 3.24 -8.45 20.92
N PHE A 31 2.98 -9.43 21.75
CA PHE A 31 2.65 -10.80 21.32
C PHE A 31 1.74 -11.52 22.32
N ASP A 32 1.16 -12.62 21.89
CA ASP A 32 0.29 -13.48 22.70
C ASP A 32 0.74 -14.95 22.70
N GLU A 33 -0.12 -15.82 23.24
CA GLU A 33 0.17 -17.25 23.37
C GLU A 33 0.38 -17.96 22.04
N THR A 34 -0.17 -17.44 20.93
CA THR A 34 -0.10 -18.10 19.61
C THR A 34 1.12 -17.68 18.82
N THR A 35 1.72 -16.52 19.12
CA THR A 35 2.80 -15.89 18.36
C THR A 35 4.13 -15.82 19.10
N SER A 36 4.25 -16.52 20.24
CA SER A 36 5.42 -16.51 21.11
C SER A 36 6.73 -16.89 20.40
N GLU A 37 6.71 -17.92 19.51
CA GLU A 37 7.91 -18.35 18.77
C GLU A 37 8.40 -17.28 17.80
N VAL A 38 7.47 -16.53 17.20
CA VAL A 38 7.79 -15.40 16.31
C VAL A 38 8.37 -14.24 17.10
N ALA A 39 7.79 -13.93 18.27
CA ALA A 39 8.31 -12.90 19.16
C ALA A 39 9.73 -13.21 19.62
N GLU A 40 10.00 -14.45 20.03
CA GLU A 40 11.35 -14.90 20.41
C GLU A 40 12.35 -14.71 19.26
N MET A 41 11.94 -14.98 18.00
CA MET A 41 12.78 -14.74 16.83
C MET A 41 13.12 -13.25 16.68
N PHE A 42 12.13 -12.36 16.79
CA PHE A 42 12.37 -10.91 16.71
C PHE A 42 13.25 -10.40 17.85
N LEU A 43 13.00 -10.81 19.08
CA LEU A 43 13.81 -10.42 20.25
C LEU A 43 15.27 -10.82 20.08
N LYS A 44 15.51 -12.04 19.61
CA LYS A 44 16.87 -12.55 19.35
C LYS A 44 17.55 -11.76 18.23
N VAL A 45 16.88 -11.56 17.10
CA VAL A 45 17.44 -10.82 15.97
C VAL A 45 17.69 -9.36 16.33
N ALA A 46 16.82 -8.72 17.10
CA ALA A 46 17.03 -7.36 17.59
C ALA A 46 18.32 -7.25 18.42
N GLN A 47 18.57 -8.19 19.37
CA GLN A 47 19.80 -8.24 20.14
C GLN A 47 21.04 -8.40 19.25
N GLU A 48 21.00 -9.28 18.25
CA GLU A 48 22.10 -9.48 17.30
C GLU A 48 22.40 -8.20 16.48
N LEU A 49 21.39 -7.35 16.25
CA LEU A 49 21.50 -6.06 15.57
C LEU A 49 21.82 -4.89 16.52
N HIS A 50 22.04 -5.17 17.80
CA HIS A 50 22.23 -4.17 18.85
C HIS A 50 21.05 -3.18 18.99
N VAL A 51 19.86 -3.60 18.62
CA VAL A 51 18.59 -2.93 18.90
C VAL A 51 18.12 -3.41 20.26
N GLU A 52 17.61 -2.52 21.12
CA GLU A 52 17.21 -2.84 22.50
C GLU A 52 15.76 -3.40 22.51
N PRO A 53 15.57 -4.74 22.68
CA PRO A 53 14.24 -5.33 22.59
C PRO A 53 13.51 -5.32 23.93
N THR A 54 12.23 -4.98 23.91
CA THR A 54 11.29 -5.14 25.02
C THR A 54 10.16 -6.07 24.61
N ALA A 55 9.91 -7.12 25.39
CA ALA A 55 8.86 -8.09 25.18
C ALA A 55 7.60 -7.71 25.97
N LEU A 56 6.45 -7.60 25.33
CA LEU A 56 5.16 -7.41 25.96
C LEU A 56 4.24 -8.59 25.64
N TYR A 57 4.21 -9.56 26.55
CA TYR A 57 3.30 -10.69 26.47
C TYR A 57 1.91 -10.28 26.95
N LEU A 58 0.94 -10.29 26.05
CA LEU A 58 -0.45 -9.91 26.31
C LEU A 58 -1.37 -11.04 25.82
N PRO A 59 -1.77 -11.97 26.69
CA PRO A 59 -2.70 -13.05 26.30
C PRO A 59 -3.97 -12.52 25.67
N THR A 60 -4.56 -13.25 24.74
CA THR A 60 -5.79 -12.86 24.03
C THR A 60 -6.91 -12.44 24.98
N THR A 61 -7.05 -13.11 26.12
CA THR A 61 -8.04 -12.75 27.17
C THR A 61 -7.77 -11.37 27.76
N LEU A 62 -6.50 -10.99 27.95
CA LEU A 62 -6.12 -9.65 28.43
C LEU A 62 -6.34 -8.59 27.35
N GLN A 63 -6.01 -8.89 26.07
CA GLN A 63 -6.26 -7.99 24.97
C GLN A 63 -7.74 -7.64 24.83
N ARG A 64 -8.65 -8.63 24.95
CA ARG A 64 -10.10 -8.42 24.96
C ARG A 64 -10.57 -7.56 26.14
N HIS A 65 -9.93 -7.70 27.31
CA HIS A 65 -10.21 -6.83 28.44
C HIS A 65 -9.72 -5.40 28.19
N LEU A 66 -8.49 -5.23 27.69
CA LEU A 66 -7.91 -3.92 27.33
C LEU A 66 -8.74 -3.20 26.27
N ALA A 67 -9.29 -3.95 25.29
CA ALA A 67 -10.17 -3.41 24.25
C ALA A 67 -11.45 -2.73 24.78
N GLN A 68 -11.85 -3.01 26.04
CA GLN A 68 -13.01 -2.40 26.69
C GLN A 68 -12.66 -1.15 27.49
N LEU A 69 -11.38 -0.83 27.63
CA LEU A 69 -10.93 0.35 28.38
C LEU A 69 -10.90 1.56 27.45
N GLU A 70 -11.17 2.76 28.01
CA GLU A 70 -11.02 4.02 27.28
C GLU A 70 -9.53 4.36 27.04
N GLU A 71 -8.67 3.98 27.99
CA GLU A 71 -7.22 4.23 27.92
C GLU A 71 -6.43 2.99 28.37
N LEU A 72 -5.25 2.77 27.74
CA LEU A 72 -4.34 1.72 28.16
C LEU A 72 -3.73 2.00 29.53
N PRO A 73 -3.44 0.97 30.35
CA PRO A 73 -2.70 1.13 31.60
C PRO A 73 -1.39 1.90 31.43
N LEU A 74 -1.07 2.79 32.35
CA LEU A 74 0.10 3.70 32.25
C LEU A 74 1.42 2.97 31.96
N ALA A 75 1.65 1.80 32.55
CA ALA A 75 2.87 1.03 32.32
C ALA A 75 2.97 0.54 30.87
N LEU A 76 1.86 0.04 30.31
CA LEU A 76 1.79 -0.40 28.91
C LEU A 76 1.93 0.79 27.96
N ALA A 77 1.17 1.86 28.21
CA ALA A 77 1.25 3.08 27.42
C ALA A 77 2.67 3.71 27.49
N GLY A 78 3.34 3.64 28.65
CA GLY A 78 4.71 4.13 28.80
C GLY A 78 5.72 3.35 27.93
N ALA A 79 5.62 2.02 27.89
CA ALA A 79 6.47 1.18 27.05
C ALA A 79 6.27 1.48 25.55
N LEU A 80 5.02 1.62 25.11
CA LEU A 80 4.70 1.94 23.71
C LEU A 80 5.18 3.32 23.28
N ARG A 81 5.00 4.35 24.14
CA ARG A 81 5.46 5.74 23.85
C ARG A 81 6.97 5.88 23.79
N GLY A 82 7.71 5.06 24.54
CA GLY A 82 9.18 5.08 24.56
C GLY A 82 9.81 4.40 23.33
N ALA A 83 9.07 3.57 22.63
CA ALA A 83 9.59 2.78 21.52
C ALA A 83 9.96 3.61 20.29
N SER A 84 11.05 3.24 19.61
CA SER A 84 11.40 3.70 18.27
C SER A 84 10.70 2.85 17.19
N GLY A 85 10.49 1.57 17.49
CA GLY A 85 9.73 0.62 16.67
C GLY A 85 8.82 -0.26 17.53
N ILE A 86 7.66 -0.60 16.99
CA ILE A 86 6.71 -1.53 17.60
C ILE A 86 6.37 -2.62 16.58
N LEU A 87 6.40 -3.87 16.99
CA LEU A 87 5.84 -5.00 16.25
C LEU A 87 4.66 -5.56 17.02
N THR A 88 3.49 -5.60 16.38
CA THR A 88 2.31 -6.25 16.95
C THR A 88 2.13 -7.61 16.29
N CYS A 89 2.66 -8.64 16.94
CA CYS A 89 2.55 -10.05 16.56
C CYS A 89 1.46 -10.69 17.42
N ILE A 90 0.20 -10.43 17.13
CA ILE A 90 -0.95 -10.86 17.94
C ILE A 90 -1.94 -11.66 17.11
N THR A 91 -2.77 -12.46 17.75
CA THR A 91 -3.84 -13.20 17.08
C THR A 91 -4.79 -12.25 16.35
N ASP A 92 -5.23 -12.66 15.17
CA ASP A 92 -6.25 -11.92 14.41
C ASP A 92 -7.63 -12.20 14.97
N ASP A 93 -7.99 -11.50 16.04
CA ASP A 93 -9.28 -11.61 16.74
C ASP A 93 -10.02 -10.27 16.63
N GLN A 94 -11.18 -10.28 16.00
CA GLN A 94 -12.02 -9.10 15.83
C GLN A 94 -12.37 -8.41 17.16
N ALA A 95 -12.54 -9.19 18.24
CA ALA A 95 -12.80 -8.65 19.58
C ALA A 95 -11.60 -7.84 20.15
N CYS A 96 -10.40 -7.97 19.57
CA CYS A 96 -9.19 -7.23 19.95
C CYS A 96 -8.94 -5.99 19.08
N LEU A 97 -9.78 -5.69 18.08
CA LEU A 97 -9.61 -4.51 17.20
C LEU A 97 -9.48 -3.18 17.97
N PRO A 98 -10.33 -2.87 18.99
CA PRO A 98 -10.17 -1.62 19.73
C PRO A 98 -8.83 -1.54 20.46
N PHE A 99 -8.32 -2.65 21.01
CA PHE A 99 -7.00 -2.72 21.64
C PHE A 99 -5.89 -2.45 20.61
N ARG A 100 -5.97 -3.03 19.41
CA ARG A 100 -5.02 -2.75 18.32
C ARG A 100 -4.97 -1.26 17.97
N SER A 101 -6.14 -0.63 17.83
CA SER A 101 -6.23 0.82 17.58
C SER A 101 -5.59 1.65 18.69
N GLN A 102 -5.83 1.30 19.95
CA GLN A 102 -5.19 1.96 21.10
C GLN A 102 -3.66 1.81 21.08
N VAL A 103 -3.12 0.64 20.68
CA VAL A 103 -1.67 0.45 20.53
C VAL A 103 -1.10 1.39 19.45
N PHE A 104 -1.80 1.54 18.32
CA PHE A 104 -1.36 2.43 17.25
C PHE A 104 -1.41 3.90 17.67
N ASP A 105 -2.47 4.33 18.34
CA ASP A 105 -2.64 5.70 18.83
C ASP A 105 -1.57 6.05 19.88
N VAL A 106 -1.37 5.18 20.87
CA VAL A 106 -0.39 5.39 21.94
C VAL A 106 1.03 5.32 21.40
N GLY A 107 1.29 4.42 20.44
CA GLY A 107 2.57 4.22 19.79
C GLY A 107 2.84 5.18 18.61
N ALA A 108 2.04 6.23 18.42
CA ALA A 108 2.14 7.14 17.27
C ALA A 108 3.50 7.87 17.11
N GLY A 109 4.39 7.80 18.11
CA GLY A 109 5.79 8.25 18.01
C GLY A 109 6.75 7.26 17.38
N ALA A 110 6.35 5.99 17.25
CA ALA A 110 7.15 4.89 16.74
C ALA A 110 6.86 4.58 15.26
N LYS A 111 7.58 3.63 14.70
CA LYS A 111 7.28 2.94 13.45
C LYS A 111 6.61 1.62 13.80
N ILE A 112 5.39 1.38 13.34
CA ILE A 112 4.60 0.22 13.79
C ILE A 112 4.45 -0.79 12.65
N GLY A 113 4.99 -2.00 12.84
CA GLY A 113 4.76 -3.15 11.97
C GLY A 113 3.65 -4.02 12.55
N HIS A 114 2.54 -4.18 11.82
CA HIS A 114 1.42 -5.01 12.21
C HIS A 114 1.50 -6.37 11.53
N MET A 115 1.43 -7.45 12.28
CA MET A 115 1.61 -8.82 11.82
C MET A 115 0.59 -9.76 12.49
N PRO A 116 -0.72 -9.58 12.21
CA PRO A 116 -1.75 -10.39 12.86
C PRO A 116 -1.64 -11.85 12.42
N GLY A 117 -1.80 -12.78 13.37
CA GLY A 117 -1.75 -14.21 13.09
C GLY A 117 -0.43 -14.73 12.52
N VAL A 118 0.66 -13.96 12.65
CA VAL A 118 1.96 -14.33 12.09
C VAL A 118 2.52 -15.63 12.71
N THR A 119 3.08 -16.47 11.84
CA THR A 119 3.79 -17.70 12.22
C THR A 119 5.23 -17.70 11.74
N LEU A 120 6.06 -18.63 12.20
CA LEU A 120 7.43 -18.74 11.70
C LEU A 120 7.52 -19.02 10.20
N ASP A 121 6.50 -19.66 9.62
CA ASP A 121 6.46 -19.95 8.18
C ASP A 121 6.15 -18.71 7.33
N VAL A 122 5.60 -17.66 7.92
CA VAL A 122 5.35 -16.36 7.27
C VAL A 122 6.62 -15.51 7.17
N LEU A 123 7.49 -15.56 8.17
CA LEU A 123 8.70 -14.72 8.21
C LEU A 123 9.61 -14.83 6.98
N PRO A 124 9.80 -16.00 6.35
CA PRO A 124 10.56 -16.09 5.10
C PRO A 124 10.03 -15.20 3.97
N MET A 125 8.73 -14.90 3.95
CA MET A 125 8.10 -14.03 2.95
C MET A 125 8.52 -12.55 3.09
N ALA A 126 9.06 -12.16 4.24
CA ALA A 126 9.69 -10.87 4.45
C ALA A 126 11.17 -10.81 4.05
N ALA A 127 11.80 -11.94 3.69
CA ALA A 127 13.22 -12.00 3.31
C ALA A 127 13.45 -11.59 1.84
N VAL A 128 12.99 -10.42 1.46
CA VAL A 128 12.98 -9.87 0.09
C VAL A 128 13.81 -8.59 -0.03
N ASP A 129 14.07 -8.16 -1.26
CA ASP A 129 14.62 -6.83 -1.52
C ASP A 129 13.51 -5.77 -1.47
N TYR A 130 13.36 -5.15 -0.30
CA TYR A 130 12.40 -4.05 -0.12
C TYR A 130 12.70 -2.81 -1.00
N GLY A 131 13.90 -2.72 -1.56
CA GLY A 131 14.19 -1.72 -2.57
C GLY A 131 13.42 -1.97 -3.86
N GLN A 132 13.41 -3.22 -4.33
CA GLN A 132 12.65 -3.62 -5.51
C GLN A 132 11.14 -3.58 -5.25
N ILE A 133 10.69 -4.02 -4.07
CA ILE A 133 9.28 -3.90 -3.65
C ILE A 133 8.81 -2.44 -3.80
N ARG A 134 9.57 -1.50 -3.22
CA ARG A 134 9.23 -0.06 -3.28
C ARG A 134 9.19 0.48 -4.70
N GLU A 135 10.14 0.08 -5.53
CA GLU A 135 10.19 0.51 -6.93
C GLU A 135 8.97 0.04 -7.72
N ASN A 136 8.61 -1.24 -7.59
CA ASN A 136 7.42 -1.79 -8.23
C ASN A 136 6.13 -1.11 -7.72
N CYS A 137 6.00 -0.96 -6.40
CA CYS A 137 4.85 -0.26 -5.81
C CYS A 137 4.71 1.17 -6.35
N ASP A 138 5.80 1.93 -6.38
CA ASP A 138 5.75 3.32 -6.83
C ASP A 138 5.36 3.45 -8.31
N LEU A 139 5.82 2.54 -9.17
CA LEU A 139 5.46 2.53 -10.59
C LEU A 139 3.98 2.17 -10.79
N LEU A 140 3.50 1.12 -10.11
CA LEU A 140 2.10 0.73 -10.16
C LEU A 140 1.19 1.84 -9.60
N ALA A 141 1.53 2.41 -8.44
CA ALA A 141 0.79 3.52 -7.87
C ALA A 141 0.79 4.75 -8.79
N THR A 142 1.89 5.00 -9.52
CA THR A 142 1.93 6.09 -10.51
C THR A 142 0.96 5.85 -11.65
N ALA A 143 0.87 4.62 -12.16
CA ALA A 143 -0.10 4.25 -13.19
C ALA A 143 -1.55 4.41 -12.68
N LEU A 144 -1.85 3.90 -11.48
CA LEU A 144 -3.16 4.02 -10.84
C LEU A 144 -3.55 5.48 -10.61
N LEU A 145 -2.63 6.33 -10.14
CA LEU A 145 -2.89 7.74 -9.88
C LEU A 145 -3.18 8.54 -11.15
N LYS A 146 -2.48 8.24 -12.25
CA LYS A 146 -2.61 9.00 -13.50
C LYS A 146 -3.73 8.47 -14.40
N GLY A 147 -4.19 7.22 -14.18
CA GLY A 147 -5.22 6.57 -14.95
C GLY A 147 -6.63 7.04 -14.59
N GLN A 148 -7.55 6.87 -15.53
CA GLN A 148 -8.98 7.14 -15.34
C GLN A 148 -9.78 5.84 -15.24
N THR A 149 -9.43 4.84 -16.06
CA THR A 149 -10.12 3.56 -16.12
C THR A 149 -9.16 2.41 -15.79
N LEU A 150 -9.69 1.38 -15.13
CA LEU A 150 -8.98 0.14 -14.83
C LEU A 150 -9.80 -1.03 -15.34
N GLU A 151 -9.14 -1.93 -16.06
CA GLU A 151 -9.70 -3.17 -16.57
C GLU A 151 -8.94 -4.36 -15.99
N ILE A 152 -9.64 -5.34 -15.43
CA ILE A 152 -9.09 -6.64 -15.02
C ILE A 152 -9.65 -7.70 -15.94
N VAL A 153 -8.76 -8.49 -16.56
CA VAL A 153 -9.12 -9.59 -17.44
C VAL A 153 -8.64 -10.90 -16.83
N THR A 154 -9.55 -11.85 -16.71
CA THR A 154 -9.30 -13.23 -16.28
C THR A 154 -9.85 -14.22 -17.32
N ARG A 155 -9.66 -15.51 -17.12
CA ARG A 155 -10.19 -16.54 -18.03
C ARG A 155 -10.95 -17.60 -17.24
N ASP A 156 -12.10 -18.02 -17.77
CA ASP A 156 -12.83 -19.15 -17.22
C ASP A 156 -12.16 -20.50 -17.56
N GLY A 157 -12.64 -21.60 -16.97
CA GLY A 157 -12.12 -22.94 -17.20
C GLY A 157 -12.20 -23.43 -18.66
N ASN A 158 -12.91 -22.71 -19.54
CA ASN A 158 -12.99 -22.96 -20.98
C ASN A 158 -12.05 -22.03 -21.80
N GLY A 159 -11.30 -21.16 -21.13
CA GLY A 159 -10.43 -20.17 -21.76
C GLY A 159 -11.14 -18.92 -22.28
N ARG A 160 -12.42 -18.72 -21.96
CA ARG A 160 -13.17 -17.52 -22.30
C ARG A 160 -12.73 -16.37 -21.41
N GLU A 161 -12.49 -15.20 -22.00
CA GLU A 161 -12.16 -14.00 -21.26
C GLU A 161 -13.37 -13.47 -20.49
N CYS A 162 -13.14 -13.13 -19.22
CA CYS A 162 -14.02 -12.41 -18.34
C CYS A 162 -13.35 -11.08 -17.99
N CYS A 163 -14.09 -9.99 -18.02
CA CYS A 163 -13.56 -8.66 -17.87
C CYS A 163 -14.41 -7.87 -16.86
N LEU A 164 -13.74 -7.18 -15.95
CA LEU A 164 -14.31 -6.18 -15.05
C LEU A 164 -13.69 -4.83 -15.37
N LEU A 165 -14.52 -3.85 -15.72
CA LEU A 165 -14.14 -2.47 -16.01
C LEU A 165 -14.64 -1.55 -14.91
N MET A 166 -13.84 -0.55 -14.52
CA MET A 166 -14.20 0.44 -13.51
C MET A 166 -13.44 1.75 -13.71
N ASP A 167 -14.00 2.82 -13.15
CA ASP A 167 -13.32 4.12 -13.08
C ASP A 167 -12.50 4.18 -11.79
N ILE A 168 -11.27 4.72 -11.86
CA ILE A 168 -10.37 4.90 -10.73
C ILE A 168 -10.10 6.38 -10.41
N GLY A 169 -10.71 7.30 -11.14
CA GLY A 169 -10.80 8.72 -10.78
C GLY A 169 -9.53 9.54 -10.85
N GLY A 170 -8.41 8.97 -11.27
CA GLY A 170 -7.14 9.68 -11.38
C GLY A 170 -6.73 10.35 -10.06
N TRP A 171 -6.32 11.62 -10.12
CA TRP A 171 -5.89 12.40 -8.95
C TRP A 171 -6.95 12.59 -7.86
N ALA A 172 -8.23 12.41 -8.17
CA ALA A 172 -9.30 12.50 -7.18
C ALA A 172 -9.36 11.27 -6.25
N ARG A 173 -8.71 10.17 -6.64
CA ARG A 173 -8.69 8.91 -5.91
C ARG A 173 -7.24 8.38 -5.81
N PRO A 174 -6.43 8.95 -4.90
CA PRO A 174 -5.02 8.57 -4.78
C PRO A 174 -4.86 7.13 -4.32
N PRO A 175 -3.97 6.34 -4.95
CA PRO A 175 -3.68 4.97 -4.53
C PRO A 175 -2.92 4.94 -3.21
N SER A 176 -3.09 3.87 -2.47
CA SER A 176 -2.32 3.51 -1.28
C SER A 176 -1.19 2.53 -1.60
N ILE A 177 -0.17 2.48 -0.74
CA ILE A 177 1.02 1.66 -0.97
C ILE A 177 1.45 0.97 0.32
N SER A 178 1.53 -0.36 0.29
CA SER A 178 2.16 -1.17 1.32
C SER A 178 3.54 -1.64 0.83
N ASN A 179 4.56 -0.80 0.97
CA ASN A 179 5.90 -1.06 0.43
C ASN A 179 6.97 -1.38 1.49
N GLY A 180 6.57 -1.58 2.73
CA GLY A 180 7.45 -1.86 3.86
C GLY A 180 8.33 -0.68 4.30
N CYS A 181 8.07 0.54 3.85
CA CYS A 181 8.82 1.73 4.27
C CYS A 181 8.10 2.46 5.40
N LEU A 182 8.25 1.97 6.62
CA LEU A 182 7.64 2.60 7.79
C LEU A 182 8.33 3.92 8.16
N LYS A 183 7.54 4.93 8.47
CA LYS A 183 7.98 6.22 9.02
C LYS A 183 7.53 6.35 10.47
N ARG A 184 8.15 7.25 11.24
CA ARG A 184 7.66 7.59 12.58
C ARG A 184 6.23 8.10 12.49
N GLY A 185 5.37 7.60 13.33
CA GLY A 185 3.94 7.89 13.34
C GLY A 185 3.11 7.09 12.33
N GLY A 186 3.75 6.23 11.52
CA GLY A 186 3.06 5.37 10.56
C GLY A 186 3.03 3.91 11.00
N TRP A 187 2.04 3.19 10.49
CA TRP A 187 1.92 1.75 10.64
C TRP A 187 1.70 1.08 9.27
N ALA A 188 2.03 -0.18 9.14
CA ALA A 188 1.71 -1.00 7.97
C ALA A 188 1.67 -2.48 8.33
N ASN A 189 0.90 -3.25 7.55
CA ASN A 189 0.94 -4.71 7.58
C ASN A 189 2.28 -5.21 7.04
N LEU A 190 2.85 -6.21 7.70
CA LEU A 190 4.10 -6.87 7.31
C LEU A 190 3.92 -8.41 7.29
N PRO A 191 4.53 -9.11 6.31
CA PRO A 191 5.29 -8.62 5.16
C PRO A 191 4.50 -7.71 4.24
N ALA A 192 5.19 -6.77 3.60
CA ALA A 192 4.58 -5.80 2.70
C ALA A 192 4.81 -6.18 1.23
N GLY A 193 4.11 -5.53 0.31
CA GLY A 193 4.34 -5.65 -1.12
C GLY A 193 3.08 -5.52 -1.98
N GLU A 194 2.43 -4.33 -1.97
CA GLU A 194 1.27 -4.06 -2.82
C GLU A 194 1.09 -2.57 -3.11
N SER A 195 0.32 -2.28 -4.16
CA SER A 195 -0.27 -0.97 -4.44
C SER A 195 -1.73 -1.15 -4.73
N TYR A 196 -2.58 -0.38 -4.09
CA TYR A 196 -4.02 -0.54 -4.15
C TYR A 196 -4.77 0.79 -4.25
N ILE A 197 -6.00 0.73 -4.73
CA ILE A 197 -6.87 1.89 -4.94
C ILE A 197 -8.31 1.53 -4.65
N ALA A 198 -9.08 2.47 -4.07
CA ALA A 198 -10.53 2.36 -4.03
C ALA A 198 -11.09 2.85 -5.38
N PRO A 199 -11.72 2.01 -6.20
CA PRO A 199 -12.41 2.45 -7.40
C PRO A 199 -13.53 3.45 -7.09
N LEU A 200 -13.97 4.23 -8.08
CA LEU A 200 -15.15 5.07 -7.90
C LEU A 200 -16.38 4.18 -7.71
N GLU A 201 -17.09 4.43 -6.63
CA GLU A 201 -18.26 3.65 -6.27
C GLU A 201 -19.32 3.69 -7.38
N GLY A 202 -19.96 2.57 -7.63
CA GLY A 202 -21.01 2.45 -8.64
C GLY A 202 -20.52 2.34 -10.08
N THR A 203 -19.21 2.27 -10.34
CA THR A 203 -18.69 2.25 -11.72
C THR A 203 -18.23 0.87 -12.20
N ALA A 204 -18.05 -0.09 -11.31
CA ALA A 204 -17.58 -1.41 -11.70
C ALA A 204 -18.66 -2.23 -12.40
N GLU A 205 -18.35 -2.70 -13.61
CA GLU A 205 -19.26 -3.45 -14.48
C GLU A 205 -18.53 -4.65 -15.10
N GLY A 206 -19.13 -5.83 -15.03
CA GLY A 206 -18.64 -7.02 -15.72
C GLY A 206 -18.45 -8.23 -14.83
N THR A 207 -17.63 -9.15 -15.28
CA THR A 207 -17.45 -10.46 -14.64
C THR A 207 -15.98 -10.77 -14.44
N LEU A 208 -15.63 -11.37 -13.29
CA LEU A 208 -14.30 -11.90 -13.00
C LEU A 208 -14.34 -13.38 -12.65
N VAL A 209 -13.22 -14.06 -12.89
CA VAL A 209 -12.92 -15.37 -12.32
C VAL A 209 -11.83 -15.20 -11.29
N ILE A 210 -12.15 -15.47 -10.02
CA ILE A 210 -11.23 -15.49 -8.88
C ILE A 210 -10.66 -16.90 -8.81
N ASP A 211 -9.33 -17.06 -8.94
CA ASP A 211 -8.63 -18.33 -9.07
C ASP A 211 -7.39 -18.47 -8.15
N GLY A 212 -7.13 -17.47 -7.31
CA GLY A 212 -6.01 -17.48 -6.34
C GLY A 212 -6.43 -17.96 -4.97
N SER A 213 -7.05 -17.08 -4.19
CA SER A 213 -7.56 -17.40 -2.85
C SER A 213 -8.78 -16.57 -2.47
N LEU A 214 -9.54 -17.12 -1.53
CA LEU A 214 -10.63 -16.51 -0.78
C LEU A 214 -10.27 -16.53 0.71
N PRO A 215 -10.95 -15.80 1.58
CA PRO A 215 -10.71 -15.82 3.00
C PRO A 215 -10.64 -17.24 3.59
N GLY A 216 -9.46 -17.60 4.10
CA GLY A 216 -9.22 -18.92 4.68
C GLY A 216 -9.17 -20.09 3.69
N TYR A 217 -9.09 -19.81 2.37
CA TYR A 217 -9.16 -20.87 1.37
C TYR A 217 -8.33 -20.57 0.10
N VAL A 218 -7.32 -21.39 -0.17
CA VAL A 218 -6.57 -21.36 -1.41
C VAL A 218 -7.33 -22.16 -2.48
N LEU A 219 -7.63 -21.52 -3.61
CA LEU A 219 -8.36 -22.12 -4.70
C LEU A 219 -7.47 -23.10 -5.49
N SER A 220 -8.09 -24.11 -6.05
CA SER A 220 -7.49 -25.10 -6.91
C SER A 220 -8.31 -25.24 -8.20
N PRO A 221 -7.75 -25.83 -9.29
CA PRO A 221 -8.52 -26.05 -10.50
C PRO A 221 -9.87 -26.74 -10.23
N GLY A 222 -10.96 -26.11 -10.65
CA GLY A 222 -12.33 -26.55 -10.41
C GLY A 222 -12.99 -25.95 -9.15
N SER A 223 -12.28 -25.10 -8.38
CA SER A 223 -12.85 -24.37 -7.24
C SER A 223 -12.95 -22.87 -7.47
N GLU A 224 -12.62 -22.40 -8.68
CA GLU A 224 -12.66 -20.98 -9.05
C GLU A 224 -14.05 -20.39 -8.81
N LEU A 225 -14.09 -19.12 -8.44
CA LEU A 225 -15.32 -18.38 -8.23
C LEU A 225 -15.51 -17.37 -9.37
N MET A 226 -16.61 -17.49 -10.10
CA MET A 226 -17.06 -16.47 -11.03
C MET A 226 -17.91 -15.46 -10.26
N ALA A 227 -17.62 -14.16 -10.40
CA ALA A 227 -18.29 -13.05 -9.75
C ALA A 227 -18.74 -12.02 -10.77
N GLU A 228 -20.02 -11.61 -10.73
CA GLU A 228 -20.61 -10.59 -11.59
C GLU A 228 -20.86 -9.30 -10.78
N PHE A 229 -20.41 -8.19 -11.34
CA PHE A 229 -20.58 -6.86 -10.77
C PHE A 229 -21.45 -5.99 -11.67
N VAL A 230 -22.41 -5.31 -11.05
CA VAL A 230 -23.27 -4.31 -11.68
C VAL A 230 -23.33 -3.09 -10.78
N ALA A 231 -23.12 -1.92 -11.37
CA ALA A 231 -23.11 -0.64 -10.65
C ALA A 231 -22.24 -0.68 -9.37
N GLY A 232 -21.06 -1.27 -9.46
CA GLY A 232 -20.09 -1.34 -8.37
C GLY A 232 -20.38 -2.38 -7.30
N CYS A 233 -21.46 -3.16 -7.41
CA CYS A 233 -21.85 -4.18 -6.43
C CYS A 233 -21.75 -5.59 -7.00
N LEU A 234 -21.26 -6.53 -6.18
CA LEU A 234 -21.34 -7.96 -6.46
C LEU A 234 -22.82 -8.40 -6.43
N VAL A 235 -23.35 -8.84 -7.57
CA VAL A 235 -24.77 -9.21 -7.72
C VAL A 235 -24.97 -10.71 -7.89
N GLU A 236 -24.01 -11.42 -8.46
CA GLU A 236 -24.09 -12.87 -8.68
C GLU A 236 -22.69 -13.50 -8.49
N TRP A 237 -22.66 -14.70 -7.91
CA TRP A 237 -21.43 -15.49 -7.80
C TRP A 237 -21.72 -16.97 -7.99
N HIS A 238 -20.82 -17.65 -8.66
CA HIS A 238 -20.93 -19.06 -8.98
C HIS A 238 -19.58 -19.78 -8.88
N SER A 239 -19.59 -20.97 -8.32
CA SER A 239 -18.45 -21.88 -8.34
C SER A 239 -18.98 -23.34 -8.38
N PRO A 240 -18.31 -24.27 -9.06
CA PRO A 240 -18.56 -25.70 -8.91
C PRO A 240 -18.34 -26.18 -7.47
N ASP A 241 -17.35 -25.56 -6.78
CA ASP A 241 -17.03 -25.89 -5.39
C ASP A 241 -17.99 -25.25 -4.40
N ALA A 242 -18.54 -26.05 -3.49
CA ALA A 242 -19.47 -25.58 -2.47
C ALA A 242 -18.80 -24.67 -1.45
N ARG A 243 -17.52 -24.91 -1.10
CA ARG A 243 -16.79 -24.11 -0.11
C ARG A 243 -16.57 -22.70 -0.60
N SER A 244 -16.17 -22.54 -1.87
CA SER A 244 -16.00 -21.21 -2.51
C SER A 244 -17.30 -20.39 -2.41
N ARG A 245 -18.46 -21.00 -2.72
CA ARG A 245 -19.76 -20.33 -2.60
C ARG A 245 -20.09 -19.97 -1.15
N GLN A 246 -19.90 -20.91 -0.21
CA GLN A 246 -20.19 -20.73 1.21
C GLN A 246 -19.38 -19.59 1.85
N ILE A 247 -18.17 -19.33 1.37
CA ILE A 247 -17.36 -18.20 1.87
C ILE A 247 -18.06 -16.88 1.54
N ILE A 248 -18.49 -16.67 0.29
CA ILE A 248 -19.18 -15.43 -0.10
C ILE A 248 -20.56 -15.34 0.55
N ASP A 249 -21.32 -16.46 0.61
CA ASP A 249 -22.58 -16.52 1.33
C ASP A 249 -22.40 -16.12 2.81
N GLY A 250 -21.33 -16.61 3.46
CA GLY A 250 -21.01 -16.28 4.84
C GLY A 250 -20.67 -14.81 5.06
N LEU A 251 -19.90 -14.17 4.16
CA LEU A 251 -19.62 -12.73 4.22
C LEU A 251 -20.90 -11.91 4.09
N ARG A 252 -21.76 -12.25 3.12
CA ARG A 252 -23.07 -11.63 2.94
C ARG A 252 -23.95 -11.77 4.17
N ASP A 253 -24.12 -13.00 4.65
CA ASP A 253 -25.03 -13.32 5.74
C ASP A 253 -24.57 -12.62 7.03
N PHE A 254 -23.27 -12.63 7.34
CA PHE A 254 -22.69 -11.90 8.46
C PHE A 254 -22.99 -10.40 8.37
N ALA A 255 -22.75 -9.78 7.22
CA ALA A 255 -23.00 -8.34 7.04
C ALA A 255 -24.49 -8.01 7.20
N LEU A 256 -25.37 -8.78 6.57
CA LEU A 256 -26.83 -8.58 6.67
C LEU A 256 -27.36 -8.76 8.09
N GLU A 257 -26.81 -9.69 8.88
CA GLU A 257 -27.14 -9.85 10.31
C GLU A 257 -26.77 -8.60 11.13
N GLN A 258 -25.76 -7.84 10.71
CA GLN A 258 -25.37 -6.56 11.31
C GLN A 258 -26.14 -5.36 10.73
N GLY A 259 -27.07 -5.60 9.80
CA GLY A 259 -27.82 -4.55 9.10
C GLY A 259 -27.04 -3.81 8.03
N ASP A 260 -25.89 -4.36 7.60
CA ASP A 260 -25.06 -3.77 6.57
C ASP A 260 -25.50 -4.25 5.18
N THR A 261 -25.88 -3.29 4.34
CA THR A 261 -26.26 -3.52 2.93
C THR A 261 -25.14 -3.18 1.96
N ASN A 262 -24.02 -2.63 2.44
CA ASN A 262 -22.89 -2.18 1.64
C ASN A 262 -21.84 -3.28 1.41
N TRP A 263 -22.04 -4.46 1.96
CA TRP A 263 -21.13 -5.61 1.88
C TRP A 263 -20.71 -5.96 0.45
N CYS A 264 -21.60 -5.73 -0.54
CA CYS A 264 -21.40 -6.06 -1.95
C CYS A 264 -20.55 -5.04 -2.72
N ASN A 265 -20.23 -3.89 -2.10
CA ASN A 265 -19.44 -2.85 -2.76
C ASN A 265 -18.07 -3.36 -3.17
N LEU A 266 -17.67 -3.11 -4.43
CA LEU A 266 -16.27 -3.27 -4.87
C LEU A 266 -15.44 -2.19 -4.19
N ALA A 267 -14.81 -2.55 -3.09
CA ALA A 267 -14.11 -1.61 -2.22
C ALA A 267 -12.71 -1.26 -2.70
N GLU A 268 -12.00 -2.25 -3.25
CA GLU A 268 -10.58 -2.16 -3.56
C GLU A 268 -10.22 -2.90 -4.85
N VAL A 269 -9.20 -2.40 -5.52
CA VAL A 269 -8.35 -3.18 -6.44
C VAL A 269 -6.91 -3.00 -6.00
N GLY A 270 -6.24 -4.10 -5.70
CA GLY A 270 -4.83 -4.10 -5.34
C GLY A 270 -3.99 -5.02 -6.22
N LEU A 271 -2.68 -4.76 -6.23
CA LEU A 271 -1.68 -5.41 -7.09
C LEU A 271 -0.50 -5.87 -6.25
N GLY A 272 -0.31 -7.19 -6.14
CA GLY A 272 0.76 -7.80 -5.36
C GLY A 272 2.12 -7.74 -6.05
N VAL A 273 3.17 -7.44 -5.29
CA VAL A 273 4.54 -7.29 -5.82
C VAL A 273 5.60 -8.08 -5.04
N ASN A 274 5.23 -8.84 -4.02
CA ASN A 274 6.18 -9.58 -3.19
C ASN A 274 6.47 -10.97 -3.78
N PRO A 275 7.70 -11.22 -4.29
CA PRO A 275 8.03 -12.48 -4.97
C PRO A 275 8.22 -13.67 -4.03
N ALA A 276 8.27 -13.45 -2.71
CA ALA A 276 8.45 -14.53 -1.72
C ALA A 276 7.11 -15.03 -1.14
N VAL A 277 6.00 -14.37 -1.44
CA VAL A 277 4.68 -14.81 -0.98
C VAL A 277 4.20 -15.99 -1.81
N GLU A 278 3.76 -17.04 -1.11
CA GLU A 278 3.04 -18.19 -1.66
C GLU A 278 1.62 -18.20 -1.11
N PHE A 279 0.66 -18.68 -1.89
CA PHE A 279 -0.72 -18.77 -1.43
C PHE A 279 -0.85 -19.61 -0.15
N SER A 280 -1.54 -19.06 0.83
CA SER A 280 -1.68 -19.65 2.16
C SER A 280 -3.13 -19.67 2.66
N GLY A 281 -4.02 -18.91 2.03
CA GLY A 281 -5.37 -18.64 2.50
C GLY A 281 -5.41 -17.52 3.57
N ILE A 282 -4.27 -16.89 3.87
CA ILE A 282 -4.22 -15.72 4.75
C ILE A 282 -4.30 -14.49 3.86
N GLU A 283 -5.42 -13.76 3.92
CA GLU A 283 -5.71 -12.60 3.06
C GLU A 283 -4.54 -11.60 3.04
N LEU A 284 -4.10 -11.14 4.21
CA LEU A 284 -3.00 -10.18 4.39
C LEU A 284 -1.66 -10.61 3.76
N LEU A 285 -1.51 -11.85 3.37
CA LEU A 285 -0.33 -12.36 2.67
C LEU A 285 -0.61 -12.57 1.20
N ASP A 286 -1.69 -13.29 0.89
CA ASP A 286 -2.00 -13.72 -0.47
C ASP A 286 -2.20 -12.52 -1.41
N GLU A 287 -2.78 -11.42 -0.94
CA GLU A 287 -2.95 -10.16 -1.64
C GLU A 287 -1.62 -9.54 -2.11
N LYS A 288 -0.52 -9.83 -1.41
CA LYS A 288 0.80 -9.27 -1.69
C LYS A 288 1.64 -10.08 -2.66
N LYS A 289 1.16 -11.28 -3.06
CA LYS A 289 1.92 -12.17 -3.96
C LYS A 289 2.23 -11.47 -5.29
N TYR A 290 3.48 -11.59 -5.74
CA TYR A 290 3.92 -10.99 -7.02
C TYR A 290 3.06 -11.43 -8.19
N GLY A 291 2.57 -10.45 -8.94
CA GLY A 291 1.83 -10.65 -10.19
C GLY A 291 0.34 -10.97 -9.99
N THR A 292 -0.15 -11.04 -8.76
CA THR A 292 -1.59 -11.14 -8.48
C THR A 292 -2.27 -9.78 -8.61
N ALA A 293 -3.58 -9.81 -8.81
CA ALA A 293 -4.45 -8.73 -8.38
C ALA A 293 -5.41 -9.28 -7.32
N HIS A 294 -5.95 -8.40 -6.52
CA HIS A 294 -7.08 -8.72 -5.65
C HIS A 294 -8.15 -7.65 -5.79
N ILE A 295 -9.36 -8.04 -5.47
CA ILE A 295 -10.48 -7.13 -5.27
C ILE A 295 -10.98 -7.32 -3.85
N ALA A 296 -11.43 -6.25 -3.20
CA ALA A 296 -12.09 -6.38 -1.90
C ALA A 296 -13.58 -6.06 -1.99
N LEU A 297 -14.35 -6.71 -1.10
CA LEU A 297 -15.76 -6.41 -0.90
C LEU A 297 -15.95 -5.61 0.40
N GLY A 298 -16.83 -4.60 0.38
CA GLY A 298 -17.32 -3.88 1.56
C GLY A 298 -16.72 -2.50 1.79
N GLU A 299 -15.98 -2.35 2.89
CA GLU A 299 -15.44 -1.09 3.43
C GLU A 299 -14.31 -0.50 2.57
N ASN A 300 -14.37 0.81 2.26
CA ASN A 300 -13.27 1.52 1.60
C ASN A 300 -13.04 2.96 2.12
N ALA A 301 -13.79 3.40 3.12
CA ALA A 301 -13.72 4.79 3.59
C ALA A 301 -12.37 5.16 4.22
N TRP A 302 -11.62 4.17 4.73
CA TRP A 302 -10.35 4.44 5.40
C TRP A 302 -9.17 4.68 4.44
N PHE A 303 -9.30 4.36 3.13
CA PHE A 303 -8.24 4.57 2.13
C PHE A 303 -8.69 5.34 0.88
N GLY A 304 -9.70 6.18 1.03
CA GLY A 304 -10.08 7.16 0.01
C GLY A 304 -11.44 6.92 -0.65
N GLY A 305 -12.15 5.85 -0.32
CA GLY A 305 -13.53 5.61 -0.72
C GLY A 305 -14.54 6.35 0.17
N ALA A 306 -15.82 6.10 -0.07
CA ALA A 306 -16.93 6.72 0.66
C ALA A 306 -17.88 5.70 1.30
N VAL A 307 -17.62 4.41 1.15
CA VAL A 307 -18.50 3.33 1.65
C VAL A 307 -17.99 2.81 2.98
N SER A 308 -18.86 2.79 3.98
CA SER A 308 -18.65 2.08 5.24
C SER A 308 -19.37 0.76 5.24
N SER A 309 -18.70 -0.30 5.67
CA SER A 309 -19.21 -1.66 5.81
C SER A 309 -18.61 -2.32 7.05
N VAL A 310 -19.26 -3.38 7.54
CA VAL A 310 -18.71 -4.20 8.64
C VAL A 310 -17.71 -5.24 8.17
N ILE A 311 -17.54 -5.39 6.86
CA ILE A 311 -16.53 -6.26 6.27
C ILE A 311 -15.60 -5.47 5.34
N HIS A 312 -14.38 -5.96 5.21
CA HIS A 312 -13.44 -5.71 4.12
C HIS A 312 -12.76 -7.05 3.86
N SER A 313 -12.96 -7.61 2.68
CA SER A 313 -12.52 -8.98 2.42
C SER A 313 -11.96 -9.14 1.01
N ASP A 314 -10.71 -9.61 0.94
CA ASP A 314 -9.94 -9.73 -0.28
C ASP A 314 -10.20 -11.05 -0.99
N LEU A 315 -10.40 -10.95 -2.30
CA LEU A 315 -10.56 -12.07 -3.23
C LEU A 315 -9.42 -11.99 -4.25
N VAL A 316 -8.51 -12.97 -4.24
CA VAL A 316 -7.25 -12.89 -4.98
C VAL A 316 -7.30 -13.61 -6.32
N LEU A 317 -6.83 -12.95 -7.37
CA LEU A 317 -6.68 -13.46 -8.73
C LEU A 317 -5.21 -13.82 -8.98
N ALA A 318 -4.94 -15.07 -9.39
CA ALA A 318 -3.57 -15.59 -9.45
C ALA A 318 -2.74 -15.02 -10.61
N GLN A 319 -3.32 -14.96 -11.81
CA GLN A 319 -2.61 -14.56 -13.04
C GLN A 319 -3.47 -13.63 -13.93
N PRO A 320 -3.94 -12.50 -13.39
CA PRO A 320 -4.76 -11.58 -14.17
C PRO A 320 -3.93 -10.82 -15.21
N THR A 321 -4.63 -10.25 -16.20
CA THR A 321 -4.12 -9.11 -16.96
C THR A 321 -4.84 -7.86 -16.46
N VAL A 322 -4.07 -6.84 -16.05
CA VAL A 322 -4.61 -5.56 -15.57
C VAL A 322 -4.14 -4.45 -16.49
N ARG A 323 -5.09 -3.63 -16.95
CA ARG A 323 -4.82 -2.47 -17.81
C ARG A 323 -5.33 -1.20 -17.16
N VAL A 324 -4.58 -0.14 -17.33
CA VAL A 324 -4.99 1.23 -16.97
C VAL A 324 -5.02 2.06 -18.24
N ASP A 325 -6.16 2.67 -18.55
CA ASP A 325 -6.41 3.39 -19.82
C ASP A 325 -5.99 2.57 -21.05
N GLY A 326 -6.30 1.27 -21.03
CA GLY A 326 -5.97 0.30 -22.09
C GLY A 326 -4.51 -0.16 -22.13
N LYS A 327 -3.60 0.40 -21.32
CA LYS A 327 -2.18 0.00 -21.26
C LYS A 327 -1.99 -1.10 -20.20
N PRO A 328 -1.36 -2.23 -20.51
CA PRO A 328 -1.11 -3.28 -19.54
C PRO A 328 -0.08 -2.81 -18.51
N ILE A 329 -0.41 -3.03 -17.23
CA ILE A 329 0.49 -2.84 -16.09
C ILE A 329 0.83 -4.17 -15.41
N VAL A 330 -0.07 -5.14 -15.52
CA VAL A 330 0.16 -6.57 -15.24
C VAL A 330 -0.33 -7.34 -16.47
N ASP A 331 0.42 -8.32 -16.94
CA ASP A 331 0.05 -9.18 -18.06
C ASP A 331 0.25 -10.65 -17.71
N ALA A 332 -0.85 -11.41 -17.64
CA ALA A 332 -0.87 -12.82 -17.27
C ALA A 332 -0.01 -13.11 -16.01
N GLY A 333 -0.17 -12.31 -14.95
CA GLY A 333 0.57 -12.45 -13.69
C GLY A 333 1.99 -11.87 -13.69
N HIS A 334 2.39 -11.15 -14.75
CA HIS A 334 3.70 -10.49 -14.81
C HIS A 334 3.55 -8.98 -14.75
N ILE A 335 4.29 -8.33 -13.86
CA ILE A 335 4.32 -6.86 -13.80
C ILE A 335 5.10 -6.35 -15.02
N VAL A 336 4.40 -5.63 -15.90
CA VAL A 336 4.91 -5.09 -17.17
C VAL A 336 4.84 -3.57 -17.25
N VAL A 337 4.51 -2.91 -16.12
CA VAL A 337 4.41 -1.46 -16.07
C VAL A 337 5.69 -0.80 -16.57
N SER A 338 5.57 -0.03 -17.66
CA SER A 338 6.70 0.66 -18.27
C SER A 338 6.82 2.07 -17.69
N PRO A 339 7.96 2.47 -17.13
CA PRO A 339 8.18 3.84 -16.71
C PRO A 339 7.90 4.86 -17.82
N ALA A 340 8.22 4.55 -19.08
CA ALA A 340 8.02 5.45 -20.20
C ALA A 340 6.54 5.76 -20.52
N ASP A 341 5.62 4.88 -20.10
CA ASP A 341 4.18 5.09 -20.32
C ASP A 341 3.57 6.08 -19.33
N TRP A 342 4.17 6.21 -18.14
CA TRP A 342 3.57 6.91 -17.00
C TRP A 342 4.41 8.05 -16.46
N LEU A 343 5.73 8.02 -16.69
CA LEU A 343 6.66 9.05 -16.23
C LEU A 343 7.02 10.01 -17.37
N GLU A 344 7.09 11.28 -17.04
CA GLU A 344 7.37 12.33 -18.02
C GLU A 344 8.87 12.49 -18.29
N ASP A 345 9.25 12.67 -19.54
CA ASP A 345 10.53 13.29 -19.91
C ASP A 345 10.29 14.80 -20.08
N HIS A 346 10.86 15.63 -19.20
CA HIS A 346 10.66 17.07 -19.23
C HIS A 346 10.99 17.67 -20.60
N ARG A 347 11.98 17.13 -21.34
CA ARG A 347 12.40 17.60 -22.68
C ARG A 347 11.32 17.43 -23.76
N GLN A 348 10.33 16.55 -23.50
CA GLN A 348 9.21 16.31 -24.41
C GLN A 348 7.97 17.16 -24.08
N LEU A 349 8.02 17.90 -22.98
CA LEU A 349 6.90 18.75 -22.58
C LEU A 349 6.88 20.00 -23.45
N ALA A 350 5.79 20.17 -24.20
CA ALA A 350 5.52 21.40 -24.91
C ALA A 350 5.12 22.50 -23.93
N ILE A 351 5.83 23.62 -23.96
CA ILE A 351 5.46 24.79 -23.17
C ILE A 351 4.47 25.61 -24.01
N ASP A 352 3.23 25.67 -23.55
CA ASP A 352 2.25 26.62 -24.09
C ASP A 352 2.69 28.04 -23.69
N PRO A 353 2.88 28.95 -24.67
CA PRO A 353 3.24 30.34 -24.37
C PRO A 353 2.29 31.01 -23.38
N LEU A 354 1.00 30.66 -23.40
CA LEU A 354 0.02 31.21 -22.46
C LEU A 354 0.12 30.62 -21.05
N TRP A 355 0.68 29.40 -20.90
CA TRP A 355 0.81 28.77 -19.59
C TRP A 355 1.79 29.51 -18.68
N HIS A 356 2.98 29.86 -19.20
CA HIS A 356 4.01 30.52 -18.40
C HIS A 356 3.90 32.04 -18.38
N GLU A 357 3.07 32.64 -19.24
CA GLU A 357 2.89 34.08 -19.30
C GLU A 357 2.34 34.64 -17.98
N GLY A 358 3.07 35.55 -17.39
CA GLY A 358 2.74 36.20 -16.12
C GLY A 358 3.06 35.37 -14.86
N ILE A 359 3.62 34.15 -14.96
CA ILE A 359 4.13 33.46 -13.78
C ILE A 359 5.37 34.20 -13.28
N THR A 360 5.31 34.72 -12.06
CA THR A 360 6.39 35.51 -11.46
C THR A 360 7.08 34.82 -10.29
N THR A 361 6.37 33.94 -9.58
CA THR A 361 6.87 33.33 -8.35
C THR A 361 6.63 31.84 -8.30
N VAL A 362 7.58 31.11 -7.72
CA VAL A 362 7.56 29.66 -7.52
C VAL A 362 7.67 29.38 -6.03
N CYS A 363 6.74 28.58 -5.50
CA CYS A 363 6.74 28.11 -4.13
C CYS A 363 6.66 26.59 -4.08
N ARG A 364 7.14 25.95 -3.00
CA ARG A 364 6.83 24.55 -2.74
C ARG A 364 5.37 24.42 -2.31
N SER A 365 4.68 23.40 -2.84
CA SER A 365 3.25 23.17 -2.57
C SER A 365 2.96 22.63 -1.16
N GLY A 366 3.98 22.31 -0.36
CA GLY A 366 3.84 21.64 0.93
C GLY A 366 3.90 20.11 0.83
N VAL A 367 3.80 19.55 -0.36
CA VAL A 367 4.04 18.13 -0.64
C VAL A 367 5.55 17.88 -0.72
N GLN A 368 6.03 16.80 -0.11
CA GLN A 368 7.46 16.50 -0.10
C GLN A 368 7.92 15.84 -1.41
N ALA A 369 9.01 16.32 -1.97
CA ALA A 369 9.75 15.68 -3.04
C ALA A 369 10.97 14.95 -2.46
N VAL A 370 11.07 13.64 -2.66
CA VAL A 370 12.17 12.83 -2.12
C VAL A 370 12.91 12.13 -3.27
N PRO A 371 14.19 12.47 -3.51
CA PRO A 371 15.01 11.76 -4.49
C PRO A 371 15.35 10.35 -3.98
N ARG A 372 15.11 9.32 -4.78
CA ARG A 372 15.53 7.94 -4.48
C ARG A 372 15.83 7.15 -5.74
N ARG A 373 16.98 6.45 -5.77
CA ARG A 373 17.38 5.51 -6.85
C ARG A 373 17.14 6.02 -8.27
N GLY A 374 17.40 7.31 -8.52
CA GLY A 374 17.24 7.91 -9.84
C GLY A 374 15.85 8.43 -10.17
N PHE A 375 14.89 8.34 -9.24
CA PHE A 375 13.56 8.92 -9.37
C PHE A 375 13.36 10.05 -8.37
N LEU A 376 12.61 11.08 -8.76
CA LEU A 376 12.00 12.03 -7.83
C LEU A 376 10.66 11.44 -7.42
N ARG A 377 10.33 11.48 -6.12
CA ARG A 377 9.06 10.98 -5.60
C ARG A 377 8.30 12.11 -4.96
N ARG A 378 7.03 12.20 -5.30
CA ARG A 378 6.06 12.96 -4.54
C ARG A 378 5.61 12.09 -3.36
N GLU A 379 5.74 12.60 -2.13
CA GLU A 379 5.24 11.93 -0.93
C GLU A 379 4.20 12.83 -0.26
N TRP A 380 3.08 12.24 0.13
CA TRP A 380 2.09 12.90 1.00
C TRP A 380 1.53 11.90 2.00
N PHE A 381 0.82 12.39 3.01
CA PHE A 381 0.28 11.58 4.08
C PHE A 381 -1.23 11.75 4.13
N THR A 382 -1.95 10.64 4.32
CA THR A 382 -3.37 10.68 4.68
C THR A 382 -3.55 11.10 6.13
N GLY A 383 -4.77 11.39 6.54
CA GLY A 383 -5.11 11.75 7.93
C GLY A 383 -4.78 10.67 8.97
N ARG A 384 -4.44 9.44 8.54
CA ARG A 384 -3.98 8.32 9.37
C ARG A 384 -2.46 8.11 9.35
N GLY A 385 -1.70 8.99 8.70
CA GLY A 385 -0.23 8.94 8.67
C GLY A 385 0.36 7.92 7.69
N GLU A 386 -0.45 7.32 6.83
CA GLU A 386 0.04 6.43 5.76
C GLU A 386 0.76 7.23 4.67
N PRO A 387 1.96 6.82 4.25
CA PRO A 387 2.66 7.48 3.18
C PRO A 387 2.09 7.08 1.82
N HIS A 388 1.69 8.07 1.03
CA HIS A 388 1.47 7.89 -0.39
C HIS A 388 2.70 8.36 -1.13
N THR A 389 3.20 7.57 -2.07
CA THR A 389 4.35 7.95 -2.89
C THR A 389 4.10 7.59 -4.34
N VAL A 390 4.43 8.51 -5.23
CA VAL A 390 4.43 8.27 -6.67
C VAL A 390 5.73 8.76 -7.28
N ALA A 391 6.18 8.11 -8.34
CA ALA A 391 7.37 8.51 -9.08
C ALA A 391 7.04 9.71 -9.99
N VAL A 392 7.98 10.64 -10.08
CA VAL A 392 7.87 11.86 -10.90
C VAL A 392 9.01 11.88 -11.90
N GLY A 393 8.67 11.81 -13.18
CA GLY A 393 9.63 11.90 -14.30
C GLY A 393 10.53 10.68 -14.47
N LEU A 394 11.02 10.48 -15.69
CA LEU A 394 12.06 9.49 -15.99
C LEU A 394 13.37 9.82 -15.23
N PRO A 395 14.28 8.87 -15.03
CA PRO A 395 15.44 9.04 -14.14
C PRO A 395 16.28 10.29 -14.38
N ASP A 396 16.49 10.69 -15.62
CA ASP A 396 17.24 11.92 -15.95
C ASP A 396 16.42 13.18 -15.63
N SER A 397 15.16 13.20 -16.05
CA SER A 397 14.21 14.28 -15.72
C SER A 397 14.02 14.43 -14.21
N ALA A 398 13.89 13.31 -13.49
CA ALA A 398 13.72 13.28 -12.04
C ALA A 398 14.94 13.86 -11.28
N ARG A 399 16.16 13.57 -11.77
CA ARG A 399 17.40 14.12 -11.20
C ARG A 399 17.48 15.63 -11.36
N ARG A 400 17.18 16.13 -12.55
CA ARG A 400 17.15 17.58 -12.85
C ARG A 400 16.04 18.29 -12.10
N ALA A 401 14.84 17.71 -12.06
CA ALA A 401 13.71 18.23 -11.27
C ALA A 401 14.03 18.28 -9.77
N ALA A 402 14.70 17.27 -9.22
CA ALA A 402 15.12 17.28 -7.82
C ALA A 402 16.14 18.42 -7.54
N SER A 403 17.07 18.65 -8.47
CA SER A 403 18.03 19.75 -8.38
C SER A 403 17.34 21.12 -8.44
N LEU A 404 16.37 21.30 -9.34
CA LEU A 404 15.58 22.52 -9.44
C LEU A 404 14.70 22.72 -8.18
N TYR A 405 14.00 21.70 -7.76
CA TYR A 405 13.16 21.73 -6.56
C TYR A 405 13.93 22.10 -5.29
N ALA A 406 15.18 21.62 -5.17
CA ALA A 406 16.04 21.95 -4.04
C ALA A 406 16.39 23.47 -3.96
N GLN A 407 16.37 24.20 -5.07
CA GLN A 407 16.63 25.63 -5.12
C GLN A 407 15.40 26.47 -4.69
N VAL A 408 14.20 25.89 -4.70
CA VAL A 408 12.99 26.59 -4.26
C VAL A 408 12.93 26.55 -2.73
N PRO A 409 12.80 27.74 -2.05
CA PRO A 409 12.76 27.81 -0.59
C PRO A 409 11.67 26.95 0.05
N SER A 410 11.97 26.37 1.22
CA SER A 410 11.03 25.49 1.97
C SER A 410 9.97 26.28 2.74
N PHE A 411 10.12 27.59 2.90
CA PHE A 411 9.26 28.45 3.73
C PHE A 411 8.55 29.54 2.92
N GLN A 412 7.50 30.10 3.52
CA GLN A 412 6.65 31.16 2.93
C GLN A 412 7.48 32.31 2.31
N GLY A 413 7.24 32.57 1.03
CA GLY A 413 7.86 33.66 0.30
C GLY A 413 8.26 33.32 -1.14
N GLY A 414 8.44 32.04 -1.45
CA GLY A 414 8.81 31.62 -2.81
C GLY A 414 10.13 32.20 -3.32
N ILE A 415 10.41 31.96 -4.59
CA ILE A 415 11.53 32.54 -5.33
C ILE A 415 10.98 33.10 -6.66
N SER A 416 11.49 34.25 -7.12
CA SER A 416 11.09 34.71 -8.45
C SER A 416 11.62 33.78 -9.53
N VAL A 417 10.86 33.60 -10.60
CA VAL A 417 11.28 32.76 -11.73
C VAL A 417 12.59 33.25 -12.33
N GLU A 418 12.74 34.57 -12.45
CA GLU A 418 14.00 35.19 -12.96
C GLU A 418 15.22 34.81 -12.10
N THR A 419 15.05 34.85 -10.76
CA THR A 419 16.11 34.43 -9.83
C THR A 419 16.40 32.94 -9.95
N LEU A 420 15.39 32.11 -10.10
CA LEU A 420 15.55 30.66 -10.25
C LEU A 420 16.25 30.30 -11.55
N ILE A 421 15.88 30.93 -12.66
CA ILE A 421 16.56 30.76 -13.96
C ILE A 421 18.03 31.21 -13.85
N ALA A 422 18.29 32.35 -13.21
CA ALA A 422 19.64 32.86 -13.01
C ALA A 422 20.51 31.93 -12.13
N GLN A 423 19.94 31.15 -11.22
CA GLN A 423 20.65 30.14 -10.43
C GLN A 423 20.95 28.86 -11.21
N CYS A 424 20.22 28.58 -12.29
CA CYS A 424 20.37 27.41 -13.15
C CYS A 424 21.30 27.69 -14.34
N GLN A 425 22.49 28.21 -14.09
CA GLN A 425 23.42 28.73 -15.14
C GLN A 425 23.85 27.70 -16.21
N ASP A 426 23.76 26.40 -15.88
CA ASP A 426 24.14 25.31 -16.81
C ASP A 426 22.93 24.78 -17.61
N TRP A 427 21.77 25.37 -17.48
CA TRP A 427 20.53 24.94 -18.14
C TRP A 427 20.00 26.06 -19.03
N ASP A 428 19.38 25.70 -20.14
CA ASP A 428 18.68 26.69 -20.94
C ASP A 428 17.33 27.07 -20.31
N GLU A 429 16.81 28.23 -20.65
CA GLU A 429 15.57 28.73 -20.07
C GLU A 429 14.38 27.85 -20.39
N LEU A 430 14.32 27.25 -21.59
CA LEU A 430 13.26 26.32 -21.98
C LEU A 430 13.27 25.08 -21.09
N GLU A 431 14.45 24.55 -20.80
CA GLU A 431 14.60 23.38 -19.91
C GLU A 431 14.10 23.69 -18.50
N VAL A 432 14.40 24.86 -17.95
CA VAL A 432 13.89 25.28 -16.64
C VAL A 432 12.36 25.33 -16.65
N TRP A 433 11.75 25.90 -17.67
CA TRP A 433 10.30 25.95 -17.81
C TRP A 433 9.66 24.55 -17.97
N GLN A 434 10.29 23.66 -18.71
CA GLN A 434 9.83 22.27 -18.85
C GLN A 434 9.87 21.51 -17.52
N LEU A 435 10.91 21.72 -16.73
CA LEU A 435 11.02 21.15 -15.38
C LEU A 435 10.00 21.75 -14.41
N LEU A 436 9.76 23.06 -14.48
CA LEU A 436 8.72 23.72 -13.70
C LEU A 436 7.33 23.18 -14.04
N LEU A 437 7.01 23.00 -15.33
CA LEU A 437 5.75 22.41 -15.77
C LEU A 437 5.59 20.97 -15.25
N MET A 438 6.66 20.16 -15.31
CA MET A 438 6.62 18.80 -14.80
C MET A 438 6.38 18.77 -13.28
N LEU A 439 7.03 19.64 -12.52
CA LEU A 439 6.86 19.73 -11.07
C LEU A 439 5.47 20.27 -10.68
N ASP A 440 4.93 21.23 -11.43
CA ASP A 440 3.60 21.78 -11.25
C ASP A 440 2.52 20.72 -11.52
N ARG A 441 2.60 20.02 -12.66
CA ARG A 441 1.67 18.91 -12.99
C ARG A 441 1.65 17.78 -11.96
N ASN A 442 2.77 17.59 -11.26
CA ASN A 442 2.87 16.63 -10.17
C ASN A 442 2.61 17.29 -8.79
N GLU A 443 2.07 18.50 -8.76
CA GLU A 443 1.69 19.27 -7.56
C GLU A 443 2.82 19.43 -6.54
N LEU A 444 4.07 19.38 -6.96
CA LEU A 444 5.22 19.61 -6.09
C LEU A 444 5.53 21.10 -5.91
N LEU A 445 5.14 21.91 -6.87
CA LEU A 445 5.27 23.36 -6.84
C LEU A 445 3.91 24.03 -6.98
N ALA A 446 3.82 25.24 -6.48
CA ALA A 446 2.74 26.17 -6.74
C ALA A 446 3.30 27.40 -7.46
N LEU A 447 2.76 27.69 -8.61
CA LEU A 447 3.16 28.81 -9.46
C LEU A 447 2.15 29.94 -9.30
N SER A 448 2.64 31.16 -9.06
CA SER A 448 1.79 32.35 -8.94
C SER A 448 2.13 33.41 -10.00
N ARG A 449 1.07 34.03 -10.50
CA ARG A 449 1.12 35.10 -11.49
C ARG A 449 1.20 36.46 -10.84
#